data_fecfe5e51dff8f9b64491a8c313299c4
#
_entry.id   fecfe5e51dff8f9b64491a8c313299c4
#
_cell.length_a   1.000
_cell.length_b   1.000
_cell.length_c   1.000
_cell.angle_alpha   90.00
_cell.angle_beta   90.00
_cell.angle_gamma   90.00
#
_symmetry.space_group_name_H-M   'P 1'
#
loop_
_entity.id
_entity.type
_entity.pdbx_description
1 polymer ?
#
loop_
_entity_poly.entity_id
_entity_poly.type
_entity_poly.pdbx_seq_one_letter_code
_entity_poly.pdbx_strand_id
1 'polypeptide(L)'
;MQFSAERFNRHLDNIGQRVLWSRSWACPCRNPTSGSADPQCPLCVGRGRIWDEAVETVVGVANQQTQVKWAKMGQWEAGDMVVSLPESSEAWDWGGQYDRVVTLNGLDGFSDVYQRGAPSERLRLPINSITRVYWLSADRKSVIEGGIPVLDDRGRPSWPNGGEPPAGMRYSISGDRFSEYYMLDSFPADRNEHQGMRLPKRVVLRKFDFLGRAARTPA
;
A
#
# COMPACT_ATOMS: atom_id res chain seq x y z
N MET A 1 7.00 -17.28 35.69
CA MET A 1 6.29 -17.61 34.43
C MET A 1 7.39 -17.78 33.36
N GLN A 2 7.55 -18.98 32.80
CA GLN A 2 8.61 -19.24 31.83
C GLN A 2 8.12 -18.75 30.47
N PHE A 3 8.91 -17.89 29.81
CA PHE A 3 8.61 -17.39 28.47
C PHE A 3 8.73 -18.54 27.47
N SER A 4 7.74 -18.70 26.59
CA SER A 4 7.74 -19.68 25.50
C SER A 4 7.60 -18.97 24.17
N ALA A 5 8.65 -18.93 23.37
CA ALA A 5 8.64 -18.35 22.02
C ALA A 5 7.62 -19.03 21.11
N GLU A 6 7.51 -20.36 21.19
CA GLU A 6 6.56 -21.15 20.40
C GLU A 6 5.11 -20.79 20.69
N ARG A 7 4.75 -20.61 21.96
CA ARG A 7 3.39 -20.19 22.34
C ARG A 7 3.08 -18.77 21.82
N PHE A 8 4.08 -17.91 21.83
CA PHE A 8 3.91 -16.53 21.37
C PHE A 8 3.75 -16.48 19.85
N ASN A 9 4.56 -17.20 19.10
CA ASN A 9 4.43 -17.32 17.65
C ASN A 9 3.06 -17.91 17.27
N ARG A 10 2.67 -19.03 17.88
CA ARG A 10 1.34 -19.65 17.65
C ARG A 10 0.19 -18.72 17.99
N HIS A 11 0.32 -17.89 19.03
CA HIS A 11 -0.71 -16.90 19.35
C HIS A 11 -0.83 -15.86 18.23
N LEU A 12 0.27 -15.36 17.69
CA LEU A 12 0.26 -14.42 16.55
C LEU A 12 -0.33 -15.05 15.30
N ASP A 13 -0.02 -16.30 15.01
CA ASP A 13 -0.59 -17.02 13.87
C ASP A 13 -2.13 -17.14 13.98
N ASN A 14 -2.64 -17.32 15.20
CA ASN A 14 -4.08 -17.49 15.43
C ASN A 14 -4.88 -16.17 15.42
N ILE A 15 -4.28 -15.06 15.89
CA ILE A 15 -4.96 -13.76 16.01
C ILE A 15 -4.50 -12.74 14.95
N GLY A 16 -3.51 -13.10 14.19
CA GLY A 16 -2.90 -12.23 13.20
C GLY A 16 -3.84 -11.87 12.06
N GLN A 17 -3.51 -10.79 11.40
CA GLN A 17 -4.26 -10.27 10.26
C GLN A 17 -3.54 -10.62 8.97
N ARG A 18 -4.30 -11.00 7.96
CA ARG A 18 -3.76 -11.33 6.63
C ARG A 18 -3.39 -10.06 5.88
N VAL A 19 -2.20 -10.07 5.31
CA VAL A 19 -1.68 -8.99 4.49
C VAL A 19 -1.02 -9.56 3.23
N LEU A 20 -0.96 -8.75 2.19
CA LEU A 20 -0.14 -9.00 1.02
C LEU A 20 1.16 -8.23 1.19
N TRP A 21 2.27 -8.92 1.17
CA TRP A 21 3.61 -8.36 1.34
C TRP A 21 4.43 -8.50 0.07
N SER A 22 4.89 -7.39 -0.49
CA SER A 22 5.73 -7.35 -1.68
C SER A 22 7.10 -6.80 -1.32
N ARG A 23 8.14 -7.56 -1.60
CA ARG A 23 9.54 -7.13 -1.41
C ARG A 23 9.89 -6.02 -2.38
N SER A 24 10.61 -5.01 -1.90
CA SER A 24 11.03 -3.89 -2.71
C SER A 24 12.49 -3.98 -3.16
N TRP A 25 12.73 -3.52 -4.39
CA TRP A 25 14.05 -3.43 -4.99
C TRP A 25 14.33 -2.01 -5.47
N ALA A 26 15.57 -1.58 -5.38
CA ALA A 26 15.96 -0.31 -6.00
C ALA A 26 15.86 -0.44 -7.52
N CYS A 27 15.16 0.51 -8.15
CA CYS A 27 15.09 0.54 -9.59
C CYS A 27 16.46 0.94 -10.18
N PRO A 28 16.94 0.28 -11.25
CA PRO A 28 18.21 0.65 -11.89
C PRO A 28 18.27 2.07 -12.45
N CYS A 29 17.11 2.76 -12.60
CA CYS A 29 17.07 4.16 -13.03
C CYS A 29 17.52 5.16 -11.95
N ARG A 30 17.73 4.70 -10.70
CA ARG A 30 18.18 5.59 -9.62
C ARG A 30 19.61 6.04 -9.87
N ASN A 31 19.83 7.33 -9.73
CA ASN A 31 21.17 7.89 -9.73
C ASN A 31 21.94 7.40 -8.50
N PRO A 32 23.12 6.75 -8.67
CA PRO A 32 23.87 6.18 -7.55
C PRO A 32 24.38 7.23 -6.55
N THR A 33 24.59 8.46 -7.00
CA THR A 33 25.13 9.56 -6.16
C THR A 33 24.03 10.30 -5.43
N SER A 34 22.96 10.71 -6.13
CA SER A 34 21.88 11.52 -5.53
C SER A 34 20.72 10.65 -4.99
N GLY A 35 20.63 9.38 -5.38
CA GLY A 35 19.49 8.52 -5.06
C GLY A 35 18.20 8.88 -5.82
N SER A 36 18.22 9.92 -6.66
CA SER A 36 17.04 10.38 -7.41
C SER A 36 16.62 9.35 -8.44
N ALA A 37 15.32 9.13 -8.60
CA ALA A 37 14.76 8.29 -9.65
C ALA A 37 14.51 9.11 -10.91
N ASP A 38 14.59 8.46 -12.08
CA ASP A 38 14.14 9.05 -13.33
C ASP A 38 12.60 9.17 -13.30
N PRO A 39 12.03 10.38 -13.39
CA PRO A 39 10.58 10.59 -13.36
C PRO A 39 9.83 9.88 -14.50
N GLN A 40 10.50 9.64 -15.63
CA GLN A 40 9.93 9.01 -16.81
C GLN A 40 10.23 7.50 -16.92
N CYS A 41 10.88 6.92 -15.91
CA CYS A 41 11.21 5.49 -15.94
C CYS A 41 9.95 4.62 -16.12
N PRO A 42 9.88 3.78 -17.18
CA PRO A 42 8.70 2.95 -17.45
C PRO A 42 8.49 1.84 -16.42
N LEU A 43 9.54 1.43 -15.69
CA LEU A 43 9.47 0.36 -14.69
C LEU A 43 8.91 0.86 -13.36
N CYS A 44 9.51 1.87 -12.78
CA CYS A 44 9.14 2.36 -11.45
C CYS A 44 8.23 3.60 -11.49
N VAL A 45 8.03 4.20 -12.64
CA VAL A 45 7.19 5.38 -12.86
C VAL A 45 7.58 6.54 -11.91
N GLY A 46 8.88 6.81 -11.85
CA GLY A 46 9.45 7.87 -11.00
C GLY A 46 9.59 7.53 -9.52
N ARG A 47 9.16 6.35 -9.06
CA ARG A 47 9.23 5.96 -7.63
C ARG A 47 10.64 5.51 -7.19
N GLY A 48 11.50 5.15 -8.12
CA GLY A 48 12.84 4.63 -7.84
C GLY A 48 12.87 3.23 -7.23
N ARG A 49 11.71 2.56 -7.15
CA ARG A 49 11.55 1.21 -6.61
C ARG A 49 10.59 0.40 -7.44
N ILE A 50 10.83 -0.89 -7.46
CA ILE A 50 9.97 -1.92 -8.03
C ILE A 50 9.63 -2.92 -6.92
N TRP A 51 8.51 -3.60 -7.05
CA TRP A 51 8.04 -4.58 -6.09
C TRP A 51 7.81 -5.91 -6.77
N ASP A 52 8.20 -6.98 -6.09
CA ASP A 52 7.91 -8.34 -6.51
C ASP A 52 6.41 -8.64 -6.38
N GLU A 53 6.00 -9.79 -6.91
CA GLU A 53 4.67 -10.33 -6.67
C GLU A 53 4.41 -10.44 -5.17
N ALA A 54 3.18 -10.14 -4.79
CA ALA A 54 2.80 -10.12 -3.39
C ALA A 54 2.66 -11.54 -2.83
N VAL A 55 3.24 -11.77 -1.67
CA VAL A 55 3.06 -13.00 -0.89
C VAL A 55 2.06 -12.72 0.23
N GLU A 56 1.09 -13.60 0.38
CA GLU A 56 0.16 -13.51 1.49
C GLU A 56 0.83 -14.01 2.77
N THR A 57 0.79 -13.20 3.81
CA THR A 57 1.34 -13.54 5.12
C THR A 57 0.46 -13.03 6.26
N VAL A 58 0.73 -13.47 7.47
CA VAL A 58 0.02 -13.07 8.68
C VAL A 58 0.90 -12.13 9.50
N VAL A 59 0.32 -11.06 10.03
CA VAL A 59 1.00 -10.12 10.92
C VAL A 59 0.15 -9.84 12.16
N GLY A 60 0.78 -9.74 13.32
CA GLY A 60 0.12 -9.27 14.54
C GLY A 60 0.14 -7.75 14.59
N VAL A 61 -1.03 -7.11 14.59
CA VAL A 61 -1.13 -5.66 14.73
C VAL A 61 -1.01 -5.27 16.20
N ALA A 62 -0.08 -4.36 16.51
CA ALA A 62 0.09 -3.85 17.87
C ALA A 62 -1.14 -3.04 18.32
N ASN A 63 -1.46 -3.13 19.59
CA ASN A 63 -2.55 -2.37 20.19
C ASN A 63 -2.24 -0.85 20.20
N GLN A 64 -3.29 -0.05 20.36
CA GLN A 64 -3.21 1.41 20.36
C GLN A 64 -2.27 1.97 21.45
N GLN A 65 -2.14 1.33 22.60
CA GLN A 65 -1.24 1.77 23.67
C GLN A 65 0.24 1.66 23.27
N THR A 66 0.59 0.59 22.57
CA THR A 66 1.94 0.43 22.02
C THR A 66 2.20 1.49 20.98
N GLN A 67 1.23 1.77 20.12
CA GLN A 67 1.32 2.82 19.10
C GLN A 67 1.55 4.20 19.72
N VAL A 68 0.80 4.56 20.79
CA VAL A 68 0.95 5.84 21.50
C VAL A 68 2.33 5.98 22.17
N LYS A 69 2.93 4.91 22.67
CA LYS A 69 4.30 4.97 23.22
C LYS A 69 5.32 5.36 22.15
N TRP A 70 5.17 4.84 20.94
CA TRP A 70 6.06 5.17 19.82
C TRP A 70 5.84 6.57 19.28
N ALA A 71 4.60 7.06 19.29
CA ALA A 71 4.27 8.44 18.92
C ALA A 71 5.03 9.46 19.80
N LYS A 72 5.20 9.17 21.08
CA LYS A 72 5.94 10.03 22.03
C LYS A 72 7.45 10.09 21.74
N MET A 73 7.99 9.15 20.99
CA MET A 73 9.40 9.14 20.60
C MET A 73 9.70 9.94 19.32
N GLY A 74 8.72 10.65 18.76
CA GLY A 74 8.92 11.57 17.63
C GLY A 74 9.10 10.93 16.25
N GLN A 75 8.99 9.61 16.15
CA GLN A 75 9.15 8.89 14.88
C GLN A 75 7.82 8.42 14.28
N TRP A 76 6.71 8.81 14.88
CA TRP A 76 5.37 8.36 14.53
C TRP A 76 4.59 9.47 13.83
N GLU A 77 3.94 9.11 12.72
CA GLU A 77 2.95 9.96 12.05
C GLU A 77 1.55 9.35 12.15
N ALA A 78 0.53 10.20 12.06
CA ALA A 78 -0.85 9.72 12.09
C ALA A 78 -1.10 8.74 10.93
N GLY A 79 -1.50 7.51 11.28
CA GLY A 79 -1.72 6.44 10.30
C GLY A 79 -0.56 5.44 10.16
N ASP A 80 0.53 5.63 10.89
CA ASP A 80 1.56 4.59 11.02
C ASP A 80 1.02 3.41 11.83
N MET A 81 1.50 2.21 11.54
CA MET A 81 1.09 0.97 12.20
C MET A 81 2.31 0.16 12.61
N VAL A 82 2.35 -0.29 13.87
CA VAL A 82 3.36 -1.25 14.33
C VAL A 82 2.80 -2.65 14.18
N VAL A 83 3.53 -3.52 13.49
CA VAL A 83 3.17 -4.92 13.34
C VAL A 83 4.29 -5.83 13.84
N SER A 84 3.91 -7.03 14.24
CA SER A 84 4.82 -8.12 14.59
C SER A 84 4.74 -9.20 13.52
N LEU A 85 5.86 -9.54 12.93
CA LEU A 85 6.00 -10.64 11.98
C LEU A 85 6.28 -11.91 12.77
N PRO A 86 5.44 -12.95 12.69
CA PRO A 86 5.76 -14.25 13.28
C PRO A 86 6.91 -14.91 12.53
N GLU A 87 7.57 -15.88 13.15
CA GLU A 87 8.65 -16.65 12.53
C GLU A 87 8.20 -17.36 11.23
N SER A 88 6.94 -17.76 11.17
CA SER A 88 6.32 -18.41 10.01
C SER A 88 6.20 -17.50 8.79
N SER A 89 6.33 -16.19 8.96
CA SER A 89 6.23 -15.23 7.86
C SER A 89 7.52 -15.20 7.05
N GLU A 90 7.42 -15.39 5.72
CA GLU A 90 8.55 -15.21 4.83
C GLU A 90 9.18 -13.81 4.95
N ALA A 91 8.36 -12.79 5.21
CA ALA A 91 8.81 -11.41 5.41
C ALA A 91 9.71 -11.24 6.64
N TRP A 92 9.73 -12.22 7.57
CA TRP A 92 10.62 -12.19 8.73
C TRP A 92 12.10 -12.17 8.31
N ASP A 93 12.46 -12.97 7.31
CA ASP A 93 13.84 -13.09 6.82
C ASP A 93 14.25 -11.94 5.90
N TRP A 94 13.37 -11.53 4.99
CA TRP A 94 13.70 -10.58 3.94
C TRP A 94 13.00 -9.24 4.02
N GLY A 95 12.09 -9.05 4.98
CA GLY A 95 11.39 -7.79 5.15
C GLY A 95 12.36 -6.61 5.24
N GLY A 96 12.28 -5.70 4.29
CA GLY A 96 13.19 -4.57 4.11
C GLY A 96 12.48 -3.23 3.99
N GLN A 97 13.27 -2.17 4.14
CA GLN A 97 12.77 -0.81 4.02
C GLN A 97 12.11 -0.59 2.66
N TYR A 98 10.92 0.01 2.66
CA TYR A 98 10.07 0.28 1.51
C TYR A 98 9.38 -0.94 0.88
N ASP A 99 9.40 -2.10 1.52
CA ASP A 99 8.49 -3.17 1.13
C ASP A 99 7.05 -2.67 1.19
N ARG A 100 6.24 -3.16 0.25
CA ARG A 100 4.85 -2.76 0.15
C ARG A 100 3.97 -3.77 0.88
N VAL A 101 3.05 -3.26 1.69
CA VAL A 101 2.13 -4.09 2.47
C VAL A 101 0.71 -3.62 2.24
N VAL A 102 -0.17 -4.52 1.83
CA VAL A 102 -1.60 -4.27 1.65
C VAL A 102 -2.37 -5.06 2.69
N THR A 103 -3.17 -4.39 3.51
CA THR A 103 -4.00 -5.05 4.54
C THR A 103 -5.30 -5.54 3.93
N LEU A 104 -5.67 -6.80 4.18
CA LEU A 104 -6.86 -7.42 3.59
C LEU A 104 -8.12 -7.32 4.47
N ASN A 105 -7.98 -6.82 5.68
CA ASN A 105 -9.04 -6.79 6.70
C ASN A 105 -9.64 -5.41 6.95
N GLY A 106 -9.26 -4.41 6.20
CA GLY A 106 -9.78 -3.05 6.30
C GLY A 106 -9.92 -2.41 4.93
N LEU A 107 -10.99 -1.67 4.73
CA LEU A 107 -11.27 -0.94 3.50
C LEU A 107 -11.30 0.55 3.79
N ASP A 108 -10.65 1.33 2.95
CA ASP A 108 -10.70 2.79 2.95
C ASP A 108 -11.48 3.26 1.72
N GLY A 109 -12.41 4.21 1.90
CA GLY A 109 -13.06 4.89 0.79
C GLY A 109 -12.05 5.71 -0.03
N PHE A 110 -12.20 5.74 -1.33
CA PHE A 110 -11.43 6.63 -2.19
C PHE A 110 -12.34 7.37 -3.18
N SER A 111 -11.88 8.53 -3.60
CA SER A 111 -12.48 9.31 -4.70
C SER A 111 -11.38 10.08 -5.41
N ASP A 112 -11.13 9.74 -6.67
CA ASP A 112 -10.09 10.34 -7.48
C ASP A 112 -10.65 10.85 -8.82
N VAL A 113 -9.95 11.82 -9.43
CA VAL A 113 -10.31 12.39 -10.72
C VAL A 113 -9.30 12.00 -11.78
N TYR A 114 -9.80 11.48 -12.89
CA TYR A 114 -9.02 11.09 -14.06
C TYR A 114 -9.50 11.82 -15.30
N GLN A 115 -8.69 11.79 -16.36
CA GLN A 115 -9.07 12.26 -17.68
C GLN A 115 -9.11 11.07 -18.64
N ARG A 116 -10.24 10.88 -19.30
CA ARG A 116 -10.48 9.77 -20.22
C ARG A 116 -9.51 9.80 -21.40
N GLY A 117 -8.82 8.68 -21.61
CA GLY A 117 -7.82 8.52 -22.69
C GLY A 117 -6.44 9.11 -22.40
N ALA A 118 -6.22 9.74 -21.23
CA ALA A 118 -4.90 10.23 -20.85
C ALA A 118 -3.91 9.08 -20.53
N PRO A 119 -2.61 9.24 -20.83
CA PRO A 119 -1.59 8.26 -20.45
C PRO A 119 -1.55 7.99 -18.94
N SER A 120 -1.96 8.96 -18.13
CA SER A 120 -2.06 8.89 -16.67
C SER A 120 -3.36 8.26 -16.16
N GLU A 121 -4.29 7.85 -17.03
CA GLU A 121 -5.53 7.19 -16.66
C GLU A 121 -5.27 5.78 -16.14
N ARG A 122 -4.88 5.70 -14.87
CA ARG A 122 -4.59 4.45 -14.16
C ARG A 122 -4.95 4.58 -12.69
N LEU A 123 -5.74 3.65 -12.20
CA LEU A 123 -6.00 3.48 -10.77
C LEU A 123 -4.87 2.63 -10.19
N ARG A 124 -3.95 3.27 -9.47
CA ARG A 124 -2.76 2.61 -8.90
C ARG A 124 -2.95 2.13 -7.47
N LEU A 125 -4.17 2.15 -7.00
CA LEU A 125 -4.56 1.76 -5.66
C LEU A 125 -4.93 0.28 -5.66
N PRO A 126 -4.78 -0.42 -4.54
CA PRO A 126 -5.31 -1.78 -4.38
C PRO A 126 -6.84 -1.72 -4.25
N ILE A 127 -7.53 -1.55 -5.39
CA ILE A 127 -8.98 -1.38 -5.47
C ILE A 127 -9.66 -2.69 -5.05
N ASN A 128 -10.61 -2.58 -4.12
CA ASN A 128 -11.53 -3.66 -3.80
C ASN A 128 -12.82 -3.57 -4.64
N SER A 129 -13.42 -2.39 -4.70
CA SER A 129 -14.63 -2.16 -5.47
C SER A 129 -14.70 -0.74 -6.01
N ILE A 130 -15.37 -0.59 -7.16
CA ILE A 130 -15.74 0.72 -7.71
C ILE A 130 -17.24 0.83 -7.56
N THR A 131 -17.71 1.88 -6.89
CA THR A 131 -19.13 2.08 -6.59
C THR A 131 -19.76 3.13 -7.46
N ARG A 132 -18.98 4.10 -7.95
CA ARG A 132 -19.53 5.23 -8.70
C ARG A 132 -18.52 5.82 -9.68
N VAL A 133 -19.01 6.16 -10.87
CA VAL A 133 -18.29 6.95 -11.88
C VAL A 133 -19.22 8.07 -12.34
N TYR A 134 -18.72 9.30 -12.41
CA TYR A 134 -19.52 10.42 -12.85
C TYR A 134 -18.67 11.55 -13.40
N TRP A 135 -19.28 12.40 -14.24
CA TRP A 135 -18.68 13.63 -14.78
C TRP A 135 -19.72 14.74 -14.92
N LEU A 136 -19.25 15.94 -15.19
CA LEU A 136 -20.13 17.07 -15.41
C LEU A 136 -20.67 17.08 -16.86
N SER A 137 -21.91 17.47 -17.02
CA SER A 137 -22.48 17.79 -18.33
C SER A 137 -21.69 18.91 -19.04
N ALA A 138 -21.88 19.07 -20.35
CA ALA A 138 -21.17 20.08 -21.14
C ALA A 138 -21.42 21.51 -20.63
N ASP A 139 -22.63 21.79 -20.15
CA ASP A 139 -23.03 23.07 -19.55
C ASP A 139 -22.62 23.20 -18.07
N ARG A 140 -22.02 22.15 -17.50
CA ARG A 140 -21.59 22.06 -16.09
C ARG A 140 -22.69 22.24 -15.05
N LYS A 141 -23.94 22.10 -15.45
CA LYS A 141 -25.10 22.31 -14.54
C LYS A 141 -25.62 21.01 -13.93
N SER A 142 -25.25 19.88 -14.49
CA SER A 142 -25.68 18.57 -14.01
C SER A 142 -24.52 17.56 -13.96
N VAL A 143 -24.73 16.50 -13.20
CA VAL A 143 -23.84 15.36 -13.09
C VAL A 143 -24.41 14.24 -13.94
N ILE A 144 -23.56 13.63 -14.76
CA ILE A 144 -23.89 12.45 -15.55
C ILE A 144 -23.26 11.25 -14.87
N GLU A 145 -24.08 10.26 -14.52
CA GLU A 145 -23.61 8.98 -13.97
C GLU A 145 -23.15 8.08 -15.11
N GLY A 146 -21.99 7.45 -14.91
CA GLY A 146 -21.39 6.52 -15.85
C GLY A 146 -21.57 5.07 -15.46
N GLY A 147 -21.15 4.18 -16.34
CA GLY A 147 -21.03 2.76 -16.06
C GLY A 147 -19.83 2.47 -15.14
N ILE A 148 -19.88 1.35 -14.43
CA ILE A 148 -18.76 0.87 -13.62
C ILE A 148 -17.71 0.19 -14.52
N PRO A 149 -16.45 0.66 -14.53
CA PRO A 149 -15.42 0.07 -15.36
C PRO A 149 -14.87 -1.23 -14.77
N VAL A 150 -14.29 -2.04 -15.65
CA VAL A 150 -13.40 -3.15 -15.30
C VAL A 150 -11.96 -2.65 -15.43
N LEU A 151 -11.12 -2.98 -14.47
CA LEU A 151 -9.70 -2.62 -14.48
C LEU A 151 -8.87 -3.75 -15.08
N ASP A 152 -7.91 -3.40 -15.93
CA ASP A 152 -6.87 -4.34 -16.37
C ASP A 152 -5.77 -4.51 -15.28
N ASP A 153 -4.82 -5.43 -15.50
CA ASP A 153 -3.68 -5.70 -14.60
C ASP A 153 -2.81 -4.46 -14.33
N ARG A 154 -2.92 -3.44 -15.18
CA ARG A 154 -2.19 -2.18 -15.05
C ARG A 154 -3.02 -1.08 -14.41
N GLY A 155 -4.25 -1.41 -13.96
CA GLY A 155 -5.20 -0.47 -13.38
C GLY A 155 -5.83 0.50 -14.37
N ARG A 156 -5.86 0.18 -15.66
CA ARG A 156 -6.55 1.01 -16.66
C ARG A 156 -8.03 0.63 -16.71
N PRO A 157 -8.92 1.62 -16.67
CA PRO A 157 -10.34 1.36 -16.73
C PRO A 157 -10.81 1.09 -18.18
N SER A 158 -11.70 0.12 -18.33
CA SER A 158 -12.44 -0.17 -19.55
C SER A 158 -13.92 -0.35 -19.24
N TRP A 159 -14.79 -0.03 -20.18
CA TRP A 159 -16.24 -0.07 -20.01
C TRP A 159 -16.88 -1.06 -20.99
N PRO A 160 -16.76 -2.38 -20.77
CA PRO A 160 -17.32 -3.38 -21.70
C PRO A 160 -18.84 -3.29 -21.82
N ASN A 161 -19.51 -2.79 -20.79
CA ASN A 161 -20.97 -2.63 -20.75
C ASN A 161 -21.46 -1.24 -21.14
N GLY A 162 -20.60 -0.38 -21.66
CA GLY A 162 -20.92 1.01 -21.99
C GLY A 162 -20.97 1.93 -20.78
N GLY A 163 -21.39 3.18 -21.00
CA GLY A 163 -21.45 4.21 -19.97
C GLY A 163 -20.08 4.82 -19.66
N GLU A 164 -19.16 4.80 -20.62
CA GLU A 164 -17.85 5.42 -20.50
C GLU A 164 -17.92 6.95 -20.58
N PRO A 165 -17.04 7.67 -19.86
CA PRO A 165 -16.89 9.11 -20.04
C PRO A 165 -16.45 9.45 -21.47
N PRO A 166 -16.91 10.56 -22.07
CA PRO A 166 -16.42 11.02 -23.38
C PRO A 166 -14.90 11.19 -23.39
N ALA A 167 -14.26 10.92 -24.54
CA ALA A 167 -12.82 11.07 -24.69
C ALA A 167 -12.35 12.49 -24.29
N GLY A 168 -11.26 12.59 -23.52
CA GLY A 168 -10.75 13.85 -22.99
C GLY A 168 -11.54 14.43 -21.81
N MET A 169 -12.69 13.88 -21.45
CA MET A 169 -13.49 14.33 -20.31
C MET A 169 -12.80 13.98 -18.99
N ARG A 170 -12.86 14.92 -18.02
CA ARG A 170 -12.53 14.63 -16.63
C ARG A 170 -13.71 13.97 -15.95
N TYR A 171 -13.45 12.88 -15.27
CA TYR A 171 -14.45 12.14 -14.53
C TYR A 171 -13.96 11.76 -13.14
N SER A 172 -14.86 11.61 -12.22
CA SER A 172 -14.63 11.14 -10.88
C SER A 172 -14.93 9.66 -10.79
N ILE A 173 -14.09 8.92 -10.08
CA ILE A 173 -14.30 7.52 -9.76
C ILE A 173 -14.15 7.32 -8.27
N SER A 174 -15.10 6.64 -7.66
CA SER A 174 -15.14 6.41 -6.22
C SER A 174 -15.42 4.95 -5.91
N GLY A 175 -14.96 4.51 -4.76
CA GLY A 175 -15.15 3.12 -4.30
C GLY A 175 -14.37 2.85 -3.04
N ASP A 176 -14.10 1.57 -2.81
CA ASP A 176 -13.34 1.08 -1.68
C ASP A 176 -12.03 0.46 -2.13
N ARG A 177 -10.99 0.69 -1.36
CA ARG A 177 -9.65 0.15 -1.56
C ARG A 177 -9.13 -0.48 -0.28
N PHE A 178 -8.22 -1.42 -0.40
CA PHE A 178 -7.45 -1.88 0.74
C PHE A 178 -6.44 -0.82 1.18
N SER A 179 -6.21 -0.74 2.49
CA SER A 179 -5.18 0.16 3.01
C SER A 179 -3.79 -0.34 2.64
N GLU A 180 -2.95 0.58 2.16
CA GLU A 180 -1.64 0.30 1.62
C GLU A 180 -0.57 1.01 2.45
N TYR A 181 0.48 0.25 2.81
CA TYR A 181 1.58 0.72 3.63
C TYR A 181 2.91 0.37 2.98
N TYR A 182 3.98 1.03 3.43
CA TYR A 182 5.34 0.59 3.19
C TYR A 182 6.07 0.39 4.51
N MET A 183 6.99 -0.57 4.54
CA MET A 183 7.83 -0.79 5.69
C MET A 183 8.81 0.38 5.82
N LEU A 184 8.69 1.12 6.92
CA LEU A 184 9.55 2.25 7.23
C LEU A 184 10.86 1.77 7.86
N ASP A 185 10.75 0.97 8.92
CA ASP A 185 11.89 0.52 9.71
C ASP A 185 11.58 -0.77 10.47
N SER A 186 12.65 -1.45 10.89
CA SER A 186 12.60 -2.55 11.86
C SER A 186 13.27 -2.08 13.14
N PHE A 187 12.86 -2.65 14.29
CA PHE A 187 13.45 -2.33 15.57
C PHE A 187 14.69 -3.20 15.84
N PRO A 188 15.89 -2.74 15.49
CA PRO A 188 17.11 -3.54 15.67
C PRO A 188 17.48 -3.77 17.14
N ALA A 189 16.94 -2.94 18.05
CA ALA A 189 17.08 -3.09 19.49
C ALA A 189 16.15 -4.15 20.10
N ASP A 190 15.16 -4.62 19.36
CA ASP A 190 14.28 -5.70 19.80
C ASP A 190 15.06 -7.03 19.81
N ARG A 191 14.77 -7.84 20.81
CA ARG A 191 15.32 -9.19 20.88
C ARG A 191 14.59 -10.06 19.85
N ASN A 192 15.27 -10.39 18.76
CA ASN A 192 14.71 -11.22 17.68
C ASN A 192 14.99 -12.73 17.88
N GLU A 193 15.69 -13.10 18.97
CA GLU A 193 16.05 -14.49 19.26
C GLU A 193 16.07 -14.75 20.76
N HIS A 194 15.64 -15.93 21.19
CA HIS A 194 15.71 -16.40 22.57
C HIS A 194 16.01 -17.89 22.60
N GLN A 195 17.15 -18.27 23.21
CA GLN A 195 17.59 -19.67 23.33
C GLN A 195 17.60 -20.42 21.97
N GLY A 196 18.10 -19.78 20.93
CA GLY A 196 18.16 -20.35 19.57
C GLY A 196 16.84 -20.37 18.82
N MET A 197 15.75 -19.87 19.39
CA MET A 197 14.46 -19.75 18.72
C MET A 197 14.21 -18.31 18.29
N ARG A 198 13.72 -18.14 17.09
CA ARG A 198 13.31 -16.84 16.55
C ARG A 198 12.10 -16.30 17.29
N LEU A 199 12.12 -15.02 17.57
CA LEU A 199 11.01 -14.28 18.14
C LEU A 199 10.34 -13.44 17.06
N PRO A 200 9.06 -13.07 17.22
CA PRO A 200 8.41 -12.16 16.31
C PRO A 200 9.20 -10.87 16.14
N LYS A 201 9.43 -10.48 14.89
CA LYS A 201 10.12 -9.26 14.51
C LYS A 201 9.14 -8.11 14.44
N ARG A 202 9.41 -7.02 15.14
CA ARG A 202 8.58 -5.81 15.05
C ARG A 202 9.05 -4.91 13.93
N VAL A 203 8.09 -4.37 13.21
CA VAL A 203 8.34 -3.42 12.14
C VAL A 203 7.32 -2.29 12.18
N VAL A 204 7.70 -1.12 11.68
CA VAL A 204 6.83 0.03 11.49
C VAL A 204 6.40 0.09 10.04
N LEU A 205 5.11 0.17 9.83
CA LEU A 205 4.49 0.37 8.52
C LEU A 205 3.95 1.80 8.47
N ARG A 206 4.27 2.53 7.40
CA ARG A 206 3.78 3.88 7.13
C ARG A 206 2.85 3.87 5.95
N LYS A 207 1.80 4.70 5.97
CA LYS A 207 0.87 4.80 4.83
C LYS A 207 1.62 5.06 3.53
N PHE A 208 1.30 4.31 2.50
CA PHE A 208 1.95 4.38 1.20
C PHE A 208 1.76 5.73 0.52
N ASP A 209 0.70 6.44 0.84
CA ASP A 209 0.41 7.79 0.35
C ASP A 209 1.53 8.78 0.67
N PHE A 210 2.30 8.56 1.76
CA PHE A 210 3.44 9.39 2.14
C PHE A 210 4.74 9.07 1.39
N LEU A 211 4.82 7.96 0.66
CA LEU A 211 5.98 7.62 -0.18
C LEU A 211 6.04 8.49 -1.46
N GLY A 212 5.19 9.48 -1.53
CA GLY A 212 5.00 10.33 -2.67
C GLY A 212 4.16 9.59 -3.71
N ARG A 213 2.87 9.81 -3.71
CA ARG A 213 2.19 9.85 -4.99
C ARG A 213 3.01 10.83 -5.79
N ALA A 214 3.74 10.33 -6.79
CA ALA A 214 4.51 11.19 -7.68
C ALA A 214 3.66 12.42 -7.93
N ALA A 215 4.18 13.58 -7.51
CA ALA A 215 3.44 14.81 -7.63
C ALA A 215 2.82 14.76 -9.01
N ARG A 216 1.49 14.88 -9.10
CA ARG A 216 0.82 14.90 -10.39
C ARG A 216 1.54 15.97 -11.16
N THR A 217 2.37 15.57 -12.10
CA THR A 217 3.03 16.54 -12.98
C THR A 217 1.88 17.29 -13.60
N PRO A 218 1.72 18.59 -13.36
CA PRO A 218 0.72 19.36 -14.10
C PRO A 218 1.03 19.13 -15.57
N ALA A 219 0.00 18.73 -16.32
CA ALA A 219 0.07 18.59 -17.76
C ALA A 219 0.36 19.96 -18.38
#